data_3a7e60eb6f92ca6dec94e8de42d74d87
#
_entry.id   3a7e60eb6f92ca6dec94e8de42d74d87
#
_cell.length_a   1.000
_cell.length_b   1.000
_cell.length_c   1.000
_cell.angle_alpha   90.00
_cell.angle_beta   90.00
_cell.angle_gamma   90.00
#
_symmetry.space_group_name_H-M   'P 1'
#
loop_
_entity.id
_entity.type
_entity.pdbx_description
1 polymer ?
#
loop_
_entity_poly.entity_id
_entity_poly.type
_entity_poly.pdbx_seq_one_letter_code
_entity_poly.pdbx_strand_id
1 'polypeptide(L)'
;MSRRPIPPARALAMLAVLALLAGCSTLSPYSRLTKLDLALSAGERVNPDLNGRPSPVVVRLFELKHPVAFENADFFSLYERPKETLDPDLVTSEELELRPGERVELKLSVGEGGRYVGVLAAYRDLGEASWRYVVPVTAKELTRVELKLGQKGILNAGELLGKAGDAR
;
A
#
# COMPACT_ATOMS: atom_id res chain seq x y z
N MET A 1 -5.78 -11.18 64.41
CA MET A 1 -5.86 -11.48 62.94
C MET A 1 -4.59 -12.20 62.55
N SER A 2 -4.63 -13.53 62.52
CA SER A 2 -3.46 -14.36 62.25
C SER A 2 -3.29 -14.55 60.71
N ARG A 3 -2.24 -13.92 60.14
CA ARG A 3 -1.86 -14.16 58.72
C ARG A 3 -1.14 -15.50 58.68
N ARG A 4 -1.77 -16.51 58.10
CA ARG A 4 -1.16 -17.81 57.82
C ARG A 4 -0.07 -17.65 56.78
N PRO A 5 1.17 -18.09 57.00
CA PRO A 5 2.23 -18.02 55.98
C PRO A 5 1.90 -18.93 54.80
N ILE A 6 2.01 -18.40 53.58
CA ILE A 6 1.83 -19.17 52.36
C ILE A 6 2.99 -20.15 52.24
N PRO A 7 2.77 -21.45 52.12
CA PRO A 7 3.84 -22.43 51.99
C PRO A 7 4.68 -22.15 50.73
N PRO A 8 6.01 -22.28 50.76
CA PRO A 8 6.92 -21.90 49.70
C PRO A 8 6.61 -22.59 48.36
N ALA A 9 6.04 -23.79 48.38
CA ALA A 9 5.62 -24.51 47.20
C ALA A 9 4.47 -23.82 46.42
N ARG A 10 3.55 -23.14 47.13
CA ARG A 10 2.46 -22.39 46.49
C ARG A 10 2.92 -21.05 45.91
N ALA A 11 3.91 -20.41 46.54
CA ALA A 11 4.53 -19.20 46.00
C ALA A 11 5.33 -19.48 44.72
N LEU A 12 6.07 -20.60 44.68
CA LEU A 12 6.80 -21.07 43.50
C LEU A 12 5.85 -21.44 42.35
N ALA A 13 4.73 -22.08 42.64
CA ALA A 13 3.72 -22.42 41.63
C ALA A 13 3.06 -21.15 41.01
N MET A 14 2.74 -20.14 41.81
CA MET A 14 2.22 -18.86 41.33
C MET A 14 3.23 -18.12 40.46
N LEU A 15 4.51 -18.10 40.85
CA LEU A 15 5.57 -17.45 40.07
C LEU A 15 5.75 -18.13 38.70
N ALA A 16 5.68 -19.46 38.64
CA ALA A 16 5.77 -20.24 37.42
C ALA A 16 4.58 -19.97 36.46
N VAL A 17 3.36 -19.85 36.99
CA VAL A 17 2.17 -19.50 36.22
C VAL A 17 2.24 -18.07 35.68
N LEU A 18 2.74 -17.11 36.49
CA LEU A 18 2.95 -15.74 36.03
C LEU A 18 4.02 -15.64 34.94
N ALA A 19 5.09 -16.41 35.01
CA ALA A 19 6.14 -16.47 34.00
C ALA A 19 5.65 -17.09 32.67
N LEU A 20 4.75 -18.07 32.73
CA LEU A 20 4.13 -18.66 31.54
C LEU A 20 3.15 -17.71 30.84
N LEU A 21 2.48 -16.83 31.58
CA LEU A 21 1.59 -15.81 31.03
C LEU A 21 2.33 -14.63 30.38
N ALA A 22 3.54 -14.32 30.82
CA ALA A 22 4.37 -13.24 30.25
C ALA A 22 5.05 -13.64 28.94
N GLY A 23 5.12 -14.94 28.60
CA GLY A 23 5.85 -15.46 27.43
C GLY A 23 5.10 -15.37 26.09
N CYS A 24 3.81 -15.03 26.05
CA CYS A 24 3.00 -15.12 24.84
C CYS A 24 2.99 -13.88 23.93
N SER A 25 3.66 -12.78 24.30
CA SER A 25 3.60 -11.53 23.54
C SER A 25 4.63 -11.39 22.40
N THR A 26 5.63 -12.27 22.32
CA THR A 26 6.73 -12.17 21.35
C THR A 26 6.59 -13.08 20.11
N LEU A 27 5.57 -13.94 20.08
CA LEU A 27 5.35 -14.94 19.00
C LEU A 27 4.13 -14.60 18.14
N SER A 28 3.88 -13.30 17.84
CA SER A 28 2.86 -12.98 16.84
C SER A 28 3.47 -13.11 15.43
N PRO A 29 3.06 -14.10 14.63
CA PRO A 29 3.49 -14.18 13.23
C PRO A 29 3.03 -12.98 12.40
N TYR A 30 2.10 -12.18 12.93
CA TYR A 30 1.57 -10.96 12.31
C TYR A 30 2.58 -9.81 12.22
N SER A 31 3.64 -9.80 13.03
CA SER A 31 4.62 -8.70 13.04
C SER A 31 5.72 -8.83 11.98
N ARG A 32 5.71 -9.89 11.16
CA ARG A 32 6.75 -10.14 10.15
C ARG A 32 6.30 -9.86 8.71
N LEU A 33 5.05 -9.48 8.49
CA LEU A 33 4.54 -9.17 7.16
C LEU A 33 4.84 -7.72 6.80
N THR A 34 5.32 -7.52 5.58
CA THR A 34 5.35 -6.20 4.95
C THR A 34 3.93 -5.82 4.56
N LYS A 35 3.44 -4.67 4.98
CA LYS A 35 2.05 -4.25 4.76
C LYS A 35 2.00 -2.87 4.12
N LEU A 36 1.03 -2.68 3.25
CA LEU A 36 0.71 -1.38 2.67
C LEU A 36 -0.79 -1.09 2.85
N ASP A 37 -1.11 -0.04 3.61
CA ASP A 37 -2.42 0.58 3.62
C ASP A 37 -2.42 1.65 2.53
N LEU A 38 -3.05 1.35 1.41
CA LEU A 38 -3.13 2.22 0.23
C LEU A 38 -4.54 2.78 0.11
N ALA A 39 -4.69 4.09 0.27
CA ALA A 39 -5.92 4.79 -0.02
C ALA A 39 -5.85 5.39 -1.43
N LEU A 40 -6.82 5.06 -2.26
CA LEU A 40 -7.00 5.62 -3.61
C LEU A 40 -8.26 6.47 -3.61
N SER A 41 -8.18 7.72 -4.02
CA SER A 41 -9.33 8.62 -4.16
C SER A 41 -9.38 9.23 -5.54
N ALA A 42 -10.45 8.95 -6.28
CA ALA A 42 -10.73 9.56 -7.56
C ALA A 42 -11.43 10.91 -7.36
N GLY A 43 -10.88 11.95 -7.96
CA GLY A 43 -11.51 13.28 -7.96
C GLY A 43 -12.81 13.30 -8.77
N GLU A 44 -13.70 14.26 -8.48
CA GLU A 44 -14.97 14.44 -9.21
C GLU A 44 -14.79 14.64 -10.72
N ARG A 45 -13.62 15.11 -11.15
CA ARG A 45 -13.28 15.34 -12.57
C ARG A 45 -12.17 14.41 -13.07
N VAL A 46 -12.09 13.20 -12.52
CA VAL A 46 -11.09 12.22 -12.95
C VAL A 46 -11.35 11.77 -14.38
N ASN A 47 -10.28 11.51 -15.14
CA ASN A 47 -10.28 10.87 -16.46
C ASN A 47 -11.34 11.44 -17.43
N PRO A 48 -11.39 12.78 -17.70
CA PRO A 48 -12.42 13.39 -18.50
C PRO A 48 -12.39 12.91 -19.96
N ASP A 49 -13.57 12.84 -20.57
CA ASP A 49 -13.71 12.61 -22.01
C ASP A 49 -13.41 13.91 -22.80
N LEU A 50 -13.48 13.85 -24.13
CA LEU A 50 -13.25 15.01 -25.03
C LEU A 50 -14.23 16.17 -24.79
N ASN A 51 -15.36 15.92 -24.13
CA ASN A 51 -16.34 16.93 -23.76
C ASN A 51 -16.17 17.42 -22.30
N GLY A 52 -15.10 16.98 -21.62
CA GLY A 52 -14.82 17.31 -20.24
C GLY A 52 -15.66 16.56 -19.22
N ARG A 53 -16.41 15.52 -19.62
CA ARG A 53 -17.24 14.73 -18.71
C ARG A 53 -16.37 13.71 -17.97
N PRO A 54 -16.46 13.61 -16.64
CA PRO A 54 -15.72 12.64 -15.87
C PRO A 54 -16.04 11.21 -16.29
N SER A 55 -15.05 10.34 -16.22
CA SER A 55 -15.21 8.92 -16.57
C SER A 55 -14.52 8.06 -15.53
N PRO A 56 -14.96 6.80 -15.34
CA PRO A 56 -14.21 5.85 -14.52
C PRO A 56 -12.79 5.66 -15.04
N VAL A 57 -11.89 5.30 -14.14
CA VAL A 57 -10.49 5.02 -14.43
C VAL A 57 -10.11 3.64 -13.91
N VAL A 58 -9.55 2.81 -14.77
CA VAL A 58 -8.99 1.52 -14.38
C VAL A 58 -7.63 1.76 -13.73
N VAL A 59 -7.42 1.15 -12.58
CA VAL A 59 -6.16 1.20 -11.84
C VAL A 59 -5.59 -0.20 -11.75
N ARG A 60 -4.31 -0.37 -12.09
CA ARG A 60 -3.56 -1.60 -11.88
C ARG A 60 -2.49 -1.40 -10.84
N LEU A 61 -2.40 -2.35 -9.94
CA LEU A 61 -1.38 -2.42 -8.90
C LEU A 61 -0.41 -3.54 -9.27
N PHE A 62 0.88 -3.25 -9.21
CA PHE A 62 1.95 -4.22 -9.48
C PHE A 62 2.86 -4.32 -8.26
N GLU A 63 2.91 -5.47 -7.64
CA GLU A 63 3.92 -5.73 -6.62
C GLU A 63 5.25 -6.06 -7.31
N LEU A 64 6.30 -5.30 -6.97
CA LEU A 64 7.57 -5.31 -7.66
C LEU A 64 8.74 -5.52 -6.69
N LYS A 65 9.76 -6.28 -7.14
CA LYS A 65 11.06 -6.38 -6.45
C LYS A 65 11.88 -5.12 -6.67
N HIS A 66 11.93 -4.63 -7.91
CA HIS A 66 12.61 -3.40 -8.32
C HIS A 66 11.68 -2.55 -9.20
N PRO A 67 11.75 -1.22 -9.13
CA PRO A 67 10.82 -0.34 -9.84
C PRO A 67 11.28 0.00 -11.27
N VAL A 68 12.55 -0.24 -11.62
CA VAL A 68 13.20 0.31 -12.82
C VAL A 68 12.49 -0.07 -14.11
N ALA A 69 12.10 -1.34 -14.26
CA ALA A 69 11.37 -1.78 -15.45
C ALA A 69 10.01 -1.07 -15.58
N PHE A 70 9.28 -0.93 -14.46
CA PHE A 70 8.01 -0.24 -14.41
C PHE A 70 8.12 1.27 -14.71
N GLU A 71 9.16 1.92 -14.19
CA GLU A 71 9.37 3.36 -14.41
C GLU A 71 9.75 3.71 -15.85
N ASN A 72 10.42 2.80 -16.57
CA ASN A 72 10.94 3.06 -17.90
C ASN A 72 10.09 2.49 -19.04
N ALA A 73 9.20 1.53 -18.76
CA ALA A 73 8.34 0.96 -19.79
C ALA A 73 7.25 1.94 -20.24
N ASP A 74 6.80 1.78 -21.49
CA ASP A 74 5.65 2.53 -21.99
C ASP A 74 4.32 1.96 -21.42
N PHE A 75 3.25 2.78 -21.52
CA PHE A 75 1.95 2.44 -20.98
C PHE A 75 1.40 1.12 -21.56
N PHE A 76 1.44 0.95 -22.87
CA PHE A 76 0.82 -0.19 -23.54
C PHE A 76 1.55 -1.49 -23.22
N SER A 77 2.88 -1.47 -23.12
CA SER A 77 3.66 -2.62 -22.66
C SER A 77 3.29 -3.04 -21.26
N LEU A 78 3.13 -2.10 -20.31
CA LEU A 78 2.69 -2.38 -18.96
C LEU A 78 1.23 -2.84 -18.87
N TYR A 79 0.36 -2.26 -19.71
CA TYR A 79 -1.07 -2.55 -19.67
C TYR A 79 -1.42 -3.87 -20.35
N GLU A 80 -0.87 -4.15 -21.53
CA GLU A 80 -1.21 -5.32 -22.32
C GLU A 80 -0.38 -6.56 -21.96
N ARG A 81 0.91 -6.37 -21.65
CA ARG A 81 1.89 -7.45 -21.46
C ARG A 81 2.72 -7.27 -20.19
N PRO A 82 2.08 -7.06 -19.02
CA PRO A 82 2.82 -6.74 -17.78
C PRO A 82 3.80 -7.84 -17.37
N LYS A 83 3.45 -9.11 -17.56
CA LYS A 83 4.32 -10.23 -17.20
C LYS A 83 5.63 -10.23 -17.98
N GLU A 84 5.56 -10.02 -19.28
CA GLU A 84 6.73 -9.97 -20.16
C GLU A 84 7.57 -8.71 -19.89
N THR A 85 6.89 -7.57 -19.67
CA THR A 85 7.52 -6.26 -19.50
C THR A 85 8.23 -6.14 -18.16
N LEU A 86 7.70 -6.75 -17.11
CA LEU A 86 8.17 -6.61 -15.74
C LEU A 86 8.93 -7.85 -15.21
N ASP A 87 9.09 -8.92 -16.00
CA ASP A 87 9.90 -10.08 -15.61
C ASP A 87 11.39 -9.66 -15.48
N PRO A 88 12.12 -10.08 -14.45
CA PRO A 88 11.76 -10.97 -13.32
C PRO A 88 11.27 -10.22 -12.05
N ASP A 89 10.92 -8.95 -12.14
CA ASP A 89 10.61 -8.09 -10.99
C ASP A 89 9.15 -8.17 -10.52
N LEU A 90 8.23 -8.62 -11.39
CA LEU A 90 6.82 -8.76 -11.05
C LEU A 90 6.57 -9.92 -10.07
N VAL A 91 5.97 -9.61 -8.93
CA VAL A 91 5.53 -10.61 -7.94
C VAL A 91 4.06 -10.96 -8.17
N THR A 92 3.19 -9.96 -8.18
CA THR A 92 1.76 -10.12 -8.46
C THR A 92 1.16 -8.83 -9.03
N SER A 93 -0.05 -8.91 -9.58
CA SER A 93 -0.79 -7.73 -10.05
C SER A 93 -2.27 -7.87 -9.76
N GLU A 94 -2.92 -6.74 -9.46
CA GLU A 94 -4.35 -6.61 -9.23
C GLU A 94 -4.90 -5.46 -10.06
N GLU A 95 -6.20 -5.51 -10.38
CA GLU A 95 -6.91 -4.48 -11.14
C GLU A 95 -8.20 -4.10 -10.44
N LEU A 96 -8.50 -2.81 -10.43
CA LEU A 96 -9.75 -2.25 -9.93
C LEU A 96 -10.18 -1.06 -10.78
N GLU A 97 -11.47 -0.73 -10.74
CA GLU A 97 -12.03 0.47 -11.38
C GLU A 97 -12.46 1.46 -10.29
N LEU A 98 -12.14 2.73 -10.49
CA LEU A 98 -12.58 3.83 -9.65
C LEU A 98 -13.51 4.77 -10.43
N ARG A 99 -14.67 5.06 -9.86
CA ARG A 99 -15.62 6.04 -10.39
C ARG A 99 -15.26 7.46 -9.93
N PRO A 100 -15.68 8.50 -10.65
CA PRO A 100 -15.54 9.87 -10.18
C PRO A 100 -16.09 10.05 -8.76
N GLY A 101 -15.31 10.66 -7.86
CA GLY A 101 -15.64 10.86 -6.44
C GLY A 101 -15.45 9.64 -5.55
N GLU A 102 -15.10 8.47 -6.08
CA GLU A 102 -14.95 7.24 -5.30
C GLU A 102 -13.63 7.23 -4.51
N ARG A 103 -13.69 6.64 -3.30
CA ARG A 103 -12.53 6.35 -2.45
C ARG A 103 -12.53 4.87 -2.08
N VAL A 104 -11.39 4.23 -2.23
CA VAL A 104 -11.15 2.84 -1.85
C VAL A 104 -9.94 2.76 -0.93
N GLU A 105 -10.03 1.96 0.13
CA GLU A 105 -8.93 1.66 1.04
C GLU A 105 -8.52 0.19 0.90
N LEU A 106 -7.30 -0.04 0.51
CA LEU A 106 -6.72 -1.35 0.28
C LEU A 106 -5.70 -1.68 1.37
N LYS A 107 -5.83 -2.86 1.96
CA LYS A 107 -4.86 -3.40 2.94
C LYS A 107 -4.10 -4.54 2.29
N LEU A 108 -2.96 -4.24 1.74
CA LEU A 108 -2.14 -5.17 0.98
C LEU A 108 -1.09 -5.82 1.88
N SER A 109 -0.91 -7.12 1.71
CA SER A 109 0.24 -7.86 2.27
C SER A 109 1.23 -8.07 1.14
N VAL A 110 2.39 -7.42 1.26
CA VAL A 110 3.45 -7.50 0.25
C VAL A 110 4.29 -8.74 0.50
N GLY A 111 4.46 -9.58 -0.51
CA GLY A 111 5.16 -10.86 -0.42
C GLY A 111 6.66 -10.74 -0.16
N GLU A 112 7.30 -11.86 0.10
CA GLU A 112 8.75 -11.90 0.27
C GLU A 112 9.46 -11.47 -1.03
N GLY A 113 10.32 -10.46 -0.91
CA GLY A 113 11.03 -9.87 -2.05
C GLY A 113 10.37 -8.62 -2.64
N GLY A 114 9.06 -8.41 -2.47
CA GLY A 114 8.40 -7.16 -2.86
C GLY A 114 8.93 -5.98 -2.05
N ARG A 115 9.26 -4.90 -2.75
CA ARG A 115 9.80 -3.66 -2.16
C ARG A 115 9.09 -2.43 -2.66
N TYR A 116 8.30 -2.57 -3.72
CA TYR A 116 7.61 -1.48 -4.37
C TYR A 116 6.22 -1.92 -4.81
N VAL A 117 5.29 -0.98 -4.83
CA VAL A 117 4.00 -1.16 -5.48
C VAL A 117 3.88 -0.10 -6.59
N GLY A 118 3.92 -0.56 -7.84
CA GLY A 118 3.64 0.26 -8.99
C GLY A 118 2.13 0.47 -9.13
N VAL A 119 1.70 1.71 -9.29
CA VAL A 119 0.31 2.09 -9.53
C VAL A 119 0.22 2.68 -10.93
N LEU A 120 -0.58 2.06 -11.78
CA LEU A 120 -0.86 2.50 -13.14
C LEU A 120 -2.35 2.85 -13.24
N ALA A 121 -2.66 4.04 -13.73
CA ALA A 121 -4.04 4.46 -13.99
C ALA A 121 -4.26 4.68 -15.49
N ALA A 122 -5.27 4.02 -16.06
CA ALA A 122 -5.56 4.06 -17.48
C ALA A 122 -6.35 5.32 -17.83
N TYR A 123 -5.65 6.45 -17.87
CA TYR A 123 -6.21 7.71 -18.34
C TYR A 123 -6.44 7.71 -19.84
N ARG A 124 -7.46 8.41 -20.31
CA ARG A 124 -7.74 8.62 -21.74
C ARG A 124 -6.66 9.46 -22.42
N ASP A 125 -6.20 10.49 -21.70
CA ASP A 125 -5.15 11.39 -22.16
C ASP A 125 -3.81 11.00 -21.52
N LEU A 126 -3.16 10.00 -22.11
CA LEU A 126 -1.87 9.49 -21.64
C LEU A 126 -0.73 10.50 -21.85
N GLY A 127 -0.87 11.41 -22.82
CA GLY A 127 0.15 12.40 -23.14
C GLY A 127 0.28 13.50 -22.07
N GLU A 128 -0.83 13.85 -21.43
CA GLU A 128 -0.90 14.94 -20.45
C GLU A 128 -0.98 14.43 -19.00
N ALA A 129 -1.42 13.18 -18.80
CA ALA A 129 -1.63 12.64 -17.47
C ALA A 129 -0.39 11.95 -16.90
N SER A 130 -0.10 12.23 -15.62
CA SER A 130 0.84 11.42 -14.84
C SER A 130 0.17 10.11 -14.45
N TRP A 131 0.21 9.13 -15.36
CA TRP A 131 -0.56 7.88 -15.30
C TRP A 131 0.08 6.77 -14.46
N ARG A 132 1.32 6.96 -13.97
CA ARG A 132 2.02 5.99 -13.10
C ARG A 132 2.54 6.64 -11.83
N TYR A 133 2.65 5.82 -10.78
CA TYR A 133 3.27 6.20 -9.51
C TYR A 133 3.92 4.97 -8.87
N VAL A 134 5.05 5.13 -8.19
CA VAL A 134 5.73 4.05 -7.46
C VAL A 134 5.67 4.33 -5.97
N VAL A 135 5.15 3.39 -5.21
CA VAL A 135 5.11 3.42 -3.74
C VAL A 135 6.23 2.50 -3.21
N PRO A 136 7.25 3.03 -2.56
CA PRO A 136 8.21 2.20 -1.84
C PRO A 136 7.58 1.63 -0.58
N VAL A 137 7.88 0.36 -0.25
CA VAL A 137 7.41 -0.28 0.99
C VAL A 137 8.59 -0.77 1.81
N THR A 138 8.54 -0.50 3.13
CA THR A 138 9.58 -0.93 4.05
C THR A 138 9.30 -2.36 4.52
N ALA A 139 10.31 -3.24 4.40
CA ALA A 139 10.18 -4.64 4.81
C ALA A 139 9.80 -4.76 6.28
N LYS A 140 8.82 -5.63 6.57
CA LYS A 140 8.33 -5.94 7.93
C LYS A 140 7.71 -4.75 8.67
N GLU A 141 7.33 -3.70 7.95
CA GLU A 141 6.66 -2.53 8.48
C GLU A 141 5.32 -2.30 7.79
N LEU A 142 4.51 -1.41 8.36
CA LEU A 142 3.29 -0.91 7.76
C LEU A 142 3.56 0.44 7.11
N THR A 143 3.53 0.48 5.79
CA THR A 143 3.56 1.71 5.00
C THR A 143 2.12 2.21 4.81
N ARG A 144 1.89 3.53 4.92
CA ARG A 144 0.60 4.16 4.64
C ARG A 144 0.76 5.23 3.59
N VAL A 145 -0.01 5.13 2.52
CA VAL A 145 0.03 6.08 1.40
C VAL A 145 -1.38 6.42 0.94
N GLU A 146 -1.61 7.69 0.66
CA GLU A 146 -2.83 8.18 0.02
C GLU A 146 -2.49 8.78 -1.35
N LEU A 147 -3.06 8.19 -2.41
CA LEU A 147 -2.94 8.68 -3.78
C LEU A 147 -4.27 9.28 -4.23
N LYS A 148 -4.18 10.47 -4.83
CA LYS A 148 -5.31 11.15 -5.46
C LYS A 148 -5.20 11.05 -6.97
N LEU A 149 -6.23 10.50 -7.60
CA LEU A 149 -6.35 10.45 -9.05
C LEU A 149 -7.15 11.68 -9.49
N GLY A 150 -6.44 12.67 -9.98
CA GLY A 150 -7.02 13.92 -10.46
C GLY A 150 -7.24 13.92 -11.97
N GLN A 151 -7.62 15.05 -12.52
CA GLN A 151 -7.78 15.24 -13.97
C GLN A 151 -6.46 15.05 -14.74
N LYS A 152 -5.32 15.43 -14.12
CA LYS A 152 -3.98 15.40 -14.73
C LYS A 152 -3.10 14.26 -14.23
N GLY A 153 -3.68 13.24 -13.58
CA GLY A 153 -2.93 12.08 -13.16
C GLY A 153 -2.94 11.78 -11.67
N ILE A 154 -2.02 10.91 -11.26
CA ILE A 154 -1.85 10.42 -9.90
C ILE A 154 -0.96 11.40 -9.12
N LEU A 155 -1.38 11.77 -7.92
CA LEU A 155 -0.66 12.64 -6.99
C LEU A 155 -0.61 11.99 -5.61
N ASN A 156 0.52 12.09 -4.93
CA ASN A 156 0.61 11.71 -3.52
C ASN A 156 0.09 12.85 -2.64
N ALA A 157 -0.90 12.56 -1.80
CA ALA A 157 -1.51 13.55 -0.92
C ALA A 157 -0.52 14.12 0.11
N GLY A 158 0.43 13.30 0.59
CA GLY A 158 1.50 13.73 1.49
C GLY A 158 2.46 14.73 0.86
N GLU A 159 2.83 14.54 -0.41
CA GLU A 159 3.70 15.46 -1.15
C GLU A 159 3.03 16.82 -1.43
N LEU A 160 1.70 16.80 -1.63
CA LEU A 160 0.93 18.04 -1.81
C LEU A 160 0.94 18.89 -0.53
N LEU A 161 0.82 18.27 0.63
CA LEU A 161 0.86 18.97 1.92
C LEU A 161 2.26 19.49 2.24
N GLY A 162 3.32 18.74 1.90
CA GLY A 162 4.71 19.17 2.06
C GLY A 162 5.03 20.41 1.24
N LYS A 163 4.64 20.46 -0.04
CA LYS A 163 4.84 21.61 -0.93
C LYS A 163 4.06 22.86 -0.50
N ALA A 164 2.87 22.68 0.10
CA ALA A 164 2.08 23.80 0.61
C ALA A 164 2.67 24.42 1.90
N GLY A 165 3.42 23.64 2.69
CA GLY A 165 4.11 24.10 3.90
C GLY A 165 5.40 24.88 3.63
N ASP A 166 6.08 24.57 2.54
CA ASP A 166 7.38 25.20 2.18
C ASP A 166 7.23 26.53 1.39
N ALA A 167 6.00 26.88 1.02
CA ALA A 167 5.67 28.11 0.29
C ALA A 167 5.18 29.26 1.18
N ARG A 168 5.49 29.22 2.51
CA ARG A 168 5.14 30.29 3.47
C ARG A 168 6.37 30.97 4.04
#